data_d5b5c5b2c1dc441e76552513cd2712a3
#
_entry.id   d5b5c5b2c1dc441e76552513cd2712a3
#
_cell.length_a   1.000
_cell.length_b   1.000
_cell.length_c   1.000
_cell.angle_alpha   90.00
_cell.angle_beta   90.00
_cell.angle_gamma   90.00
#
_symmetry.space_group_name_H-M   'P 1'
#
loop_
_entity.id
_entity.type
_entity.pdbx_description
1 polymer ?
#
loop_
_entity_poly.entity_id
_entity_poly.type
_entity_poly.pdbx_seq_one_letter_code
_entity_poly.pdbx_strand_id
1 'polypeptide(L)'
;MSEIEKKPIKITETILRDAHQSLIATRMTTEQMLPIVETMDKVGYHSVECWGGATFDASLRFLHEDPWERLRKFRDGFKHTKLQMLFRGQNILGYRPYADDVVEYFVQKSIANGIDIIRIFDCLNDLRNLETAVKAANKENGHAQVALSYTLGDAYTLDYWTKTAKEIEEMGANSICIKDMAGLLLPYTATDLVKALKETVKIPIQLHSHYTSGVASMTYMKAVEAGVDVIDTAISPFALGTSQPATEVMVETFKGTPYDSGLDQKLLAEIADYFRPIRDEALDSGLLNPKNLGVNIKTLLYQVPGGMLSNLTSQLKEQHAEDKFYDVLEEVPRVRKDLGEPPLVTPSSQIVGTQAVFNVIMGERYKMVTKETKDVLCGKYGKTVKPFNKEVQKKCIGDAEVITCRPADLLKPELETLEKEMAQYKEQSEDVLSYALFPQVATDFFKYRDAQQTKVDPTKADTKDKAYPV
;
A
#
# COMPACT_ATOMS: atom_id res chain seq x y z
N MET A 1 14.04 15.74 -39.61
CA MET A 1 13.41 15.11 -38.45
C MET A 1 14.20 15.61 -37.26
N SER A 2 13.63 16.41 -36.34
CA SER A 2 14.29 16.81 -35.11
C SER A 2 14.62 15.52 -34.34
N GLU A 3 15.88 15.39 -33.89
CA GLU A 3 16.23 14.30 -32.96
C GLU A 3 15.29 14.41 -31.76
N ILE A 4 14.47 13.39 -31.55
CA ILE A 4 13.64 13.29 -30.36
C ILE A 4 14.60 13.10 -29.18
N GLU A 5 14.57 14.01 -28.22
CA GLU A 5 15.39 13.93 -27.03
C GLU A 5 15.15 12.59 -26.32
N LYS A 6 16.23 11.82 -26.10
CA LYS A 6 16.13 10.53 -25.41
C LYS A 6 15.78 10.75 -23.94
N LYS A 7 14.65 10.18 -23.52
CA LYS A 7 14.17 10.22 -22.14
C LYS A 7 13.86 8.79 -21.66
N PRO A 8 14.88 7.98 -21.31
CA PRO A 8 14.69 6.61 -20.85
C PRO A 8 13.72 6.53 -19.69
N ILE A 9 12.73 5.63 -19.78
CA ILE A 9 11.81 5.39 -18.68
C ILE A 9 12.53 4.61 -17.58
N LYS A 10 12.31 5.01 -16.34
CA LYS A 10 12.81 4.30 -15.16
C LYS A 10 11.75 3.32 -14.67
N ILE A 11 12.20 2.19 -14.14
CA ILE A 11 11.33 1.11 -13.69
C ILE A 11 11.54 0.82 -12.22
N THR A 12 10.44 0.75 -11.48
CA THR A 12 10.37 0.21 -10.11
C THR A 12 9.76 -1.18 -10.17
N GLU A 13 10.49 -2.18 -9.66
CA GLU A 13 10.01 -3.56 -9.55
C GLU A 13 9.24 -3.75 -8.24
N THR A 14 8.07 -4.39 -8.28
CA THR A 14 7.16 -4.53 -7.14
C THR A 14 7.02 -5.96 -6.60
N ILE A 15 7.74 -6.93 -7.16
CA ILE A 15 7.61 -8.35 -6.81
C ILE A 15 7.83 -8.62 -5.32
N LEU A 16 8.73 -7.90 -4.66
CA LEU A 16 9.07 -8.13 -3.26
C LEU A 16 8.07 -7.50 -2.27
N ARG A 17 7.07 -6.74 -2.76
CA ARG A 17 6.02 -6.16 -1.92
C ARG A 17 4.63 -6.22 -2.56
N ASP A 18 4.29 -5.28 -3.48
CA ASP A 18 2.90 -5.07 -3.91
C ASP A 18 2.35 -6.21 -4.78
N ALA A 19 3.18 -6.76 -5.66
CA ALA A 19 2.76 -7.84 -6.55
C ALA A 19 2.36 -9.10 -5.75
N HIS A 20 3.23 -9.59 -4.85
CA HIS A 20 2.88 -10.76 -4.04
C HIS A 20 1.83 -10.45 -2.95
N GLN A 21 1.74 -9.18 -2.50
CA GLN A 21 0.63 -8.76 -1.64
C GLN A 21 -0.70 -8.92 -2.38
N SER A 22 -0.74 -8.51 -3.63
CA SER A 22 -1.96 -8.49 -4.44
C SER A 22 -2.42 -9.88 -4.90
N LEU A 23 -1.49 -10.81 -5.12
CA LEU A 23 -1.77 -12.13 -5.68
C LEU A 23 -1.82 -13.23 -4.63
N ILE A 24 -0.93 -13.21 -3.64
CA ILE A 24 -0.80 -14.26 -2.62
C ILE A 24 -0.85 -13.71 -1.18
N ALA A 25 -1.54 -12.58 -1.00
CA ALA A 25 -1.82 -11.99 0.31
C ALA A 25 -0.57 -11.85 1.19
N THR A 26 0.57 -11.42 0.61
CA THR A 26 1.86 -11.23 1.32
C THR A 26 2.46 -12.50 1.96
N ARG A 27 2.21 -13.67 1.38
CA ARG A 27 2.68 -14.96 1.94
C ARG A 27 4.06 -15.39 1.42
N MET A 28 4.73 -14.62 0.56
CA MET A 28 6.10 -14.93 0.13
C MET A 28 7.06 -14.71 1.30
N THR A 29 7.86 -15.73 1.61
CA THR A 29 8.81 -15.71 2.72
C THR A 29 10.10 -14.97 2.35
N THR A 30 10.84 -14.52 3.34
CA THR A 30 12.17 -13.91 3.13
C THR A 30 13.11 -14.91 2.46
N GLU A 31 13.06 -16.19 2.85
CA GLU A 31 13.87 -17.26 2.28
C GLU A 31 13.58 -17.47 0.79
N GLN A 32 12.30 -17.35 0.36
CA GLN A 32 11.93 -17.42 -1.05
C GLN A 32 12.38 -16.20 -1.86
N MET A 33 12.61 -15.04 -1.25
CA MET A 33 12.98 -13.81 -1.95
C MET A 33 14.49 -13.59 -2.04
N LEU A 34 15.24 -13.93 -1.00
CA LEU A 34 16.67 -13.59 -0.90
C LEU A 34 17.57 -14.17 -2.00
N PRO A 35 17.40 -15.43 -2.47
CA PRO A 35 18.36 -16.02 -3.42
C PRO A 35 18.47 -15.28 -4.75
N ILE A 36 17.44 -14.55 -5.18
CA ILE A 36 17.43 -13.84 -6.46
C ILE A 36 17.83 -12.36 -6.35
N VAL A 37 17.99 -11.85 -5.13
CA VAL A 37 18.21 -10.41 -4.88
C VAL A 37 19.48 -9.89 -5.57
N GLU A 38 20.56 -10.68 -5.59
CA GLU A 38 21.81 -10.28 -6.26
C GLU A 38 21.62 -10.13 -7.78
N THR A 39 20.85 -11.01 -8.40
CA THR A 39 20.49 -10.88 -9.83
C THR A 39 19.62 -9.65 -10.06
N MET A 40 18.63 -9.40 -9.18
CA MET A 40 17.78 -8.21 -9.24
C MET A 40 18.57 -6.91 -9.12
N ASP A 41 19.61 -6.87 -8.26
CA ASP A 41 20.46 -5.69 -8.08
C ASP A 41 21.29 -5.32 -9.34
N LYS A 42 21.54 -6.31 -10.21
CA LYS A 42 22.29 -6.13 -11.47
C LYS A 42 21.44 -5.63 -12.63
N VAL A 43 20.11 -5.70 -12.53
CA VAL A 43 19.19 -5.32 -13.63
C VAL A 43 19.28 -3.83 -13.99
N GLY A 44 19.49 -2.97 -13.00
CA GLY A 44 19.50 -1.51 -13.17
C GLY A 44 18.14 -0.87 -12.91
N TYR A 45 17.29 -1.47 -12.11
CA TYR A 45 16.03 -0.86 -11.65
C TYR A 45 16.26 0.50 -10.98
N HIS A 46 15.31 1.42 -11.14
CA HIS A 46 15.29 2.67 -10.39
C HIS A 46 15.15 2.41 -8.88
N SER A 47 14.25 1.51 -8.53
CA SER A 47 14.06 1.02 -7.17
C SER A 47 13.37 -0.35 -7.19
N VAL A 48 13.43 -1.04 -6.07
CA VAL A 48 12.62 -2.24 -5.78
C VAL A 48 11.73 -1.92 -4.59
N GLU A 49 10.42 -2.06 -4.75
CA GLU A 49 9.49 -1.94 -3.64
C GLU A 49 9.47 -3.27 -2.87
N CYS A 50 9.98 -3.28 -1.65
CA CYS A 50 10.27 -4.51 -0.91
C CYS A 50 9.67 -4.55 0.51
N TRP A 51 9.10 -3.45 1.01
CA TRP A 51 8.70 -3.35 2.40
C TRP A 51 7.52 -2.41 2.62
N GLY A 52 6.94 -2.43 3.83
CA GLY A 52 5.77 -1.63 4.16
C GLY A 52 4.45 -2.28 3.73
N GLY A 53 3.38 -1.49 3.66
CA GLY A 53 2.04 -2.02 3.37
C GLY A 53 1.62 -3.12 4.34
N ALA A 54 1.13 -4.25 3.81
CA ALA A 54 0.74 -5.40 4.61
C ALA A 54 1.89 -6.41 4.86
N THR A 55 3.07 -6.21 4.26
CA THR A 55 4.19 -7.16 4.45
C THR A 55 4.67 -7.22 5.89
N PHE A 56 4.62 -6.09 6.61
CA PHE A 56 5.04 -6.00 7.99
C PHE A 56 4.16 -6.86 8.92
N ASP A 57 2.84 -6.66 8.88
CA ASP A 57 1.87 -7.44 9.65
C ASP A 57 1.91 -8.92 9.24
N ALA A 58 1.98 -9.21 7.93
CA ALA A 58 2.02 -10.57 7.43
C ALA A 58 3.27 -11.34 7.87
N SER A 59 4.43 -10.67 7.94
CA SER A 59 5.68 -11.27 8.43
C SER A 59 5.52 -11.75 9.87
N LEU A 60 5.00 -10.89 10.74
CA LEU A 60 4.78 -11.22 12.15
C LEU A 60 3.71 -12.30 12.34
N ARG A 61 2.53 -12.10 11.70
CA ARG A 61 1.31 -12.86 11.96
C ARG A 61 1.30 -14.25 11.35
N PHE A 62 1.82 -14.39 10.12
CA PHE A 62 1.64 -15.58 9.32
C PHE A 62 2.94 -16.31 8.98
N LEU A 63 4.04 -15.55 8.89
CA LEU A 63 5.33 -16.12 8.49
C LEU A 63 6.27 -16.32 9.68
N HIS A 64 5.93 -15.77 10.85
CA HIS A 64 6.79 -15.77 12.04
C HIS A 64 8.20 -15.24 11.75
N GLU A 65 8.28 -14.21 10.91
CA GLU A 65 9.52 -13.54 10.53
C GLU A 65 9.57 -12.12 11.12
N ASP A 66 10.77 -11.69 11.53
CA ASP A 66 11.00 -10.31 11.93
C ASP A 66 11.02 -9.40 10.67
N PRO A 67 10.08 -8.45 10.53
CA PRO A 67 10.05 -7.57 9.37
C PRO A 67 11.28 -6.65 9.28
N TRP A 68 11.91 -6.30 10.39
CA TRP A 68 13.11 -5.47 10.41
C TRP A 68 14.35 -6.26 9.97
N GLU A 69 14.48 -7.51 10.39
CA GLU A 69 15.52 -8.40 9.91
C GLU A 69 15.39 -8.67 8.40
N ARG A 70 14.14 -8.86 7.91
CA ARG A 70 13.86 -8.98 6.47
C ARG A 70 14.39 -7.75 5.72
N LEU A 71 14.12 -6.54 6.20
CA LEU A 71 14.59 -5.31 5.57
C LEU A 71 16.12 -5.23 5.54
N ARG A 72 16.78 -5.55 6.65
CA ARG A 72 18.26 -5.58 6.73
C ARG A 72 18.86 -6.57 5.73
N LYS A 73 18.27 -7.77 5.63
CA LYS A 73 18.70 -8.80 4.64
C LYS A 73 18.54 -8.30 3.20
N PHE A 74 17.45 -7.60 2.89
CA PHE A 74 17.30 -6.97 1.57
C PHE A 74 18.40 -5.91 1.35
N ARG A 75 18.63 -5.03 2.32
CA ARG A 75 19.68 -4.02 2.18
C ARG A 75 21.06 -4.63 1.99
N ASP A 76 21.34 -5.75 2.65
CA ASP A 76 22.59 -6.48 2.47
C ASP A 76 22.72 -7.09 1.08
N GLY A 77 21.62 -7.51 0.47
CA GLY A 77 21.62 -8.06 -0.89
C GLY A 77 21.65 -7.00 -1.98
N PHE A 78 20.92 -5.90 -1.83
CA PHE A 78 20.89 -4.79 -2.78
C PHE A 78 21.99 -3.78 -2.47
N LYS A 79 22.94 -3.59 -3.38
CA LYS A 79 24.05 -2.63 -3.22
C LYS A 79 23.91 -1.40 -4.09
N HIS A 80 23.23 -1.52 -5.23
CA HIS A 80 23.10 -0.47 -6.25
C HIS A 80 21.67 0.01 -6.41
N THR A 81 20.71 -0.86 -6.22
CA THR A 81 19.29 -0.55 -6.38
C THR A 81 18.69 0.07 -5.11
N LYS A 82 17.91 1.12 -5.27
CA LYS A 82 17.21 1.75 -4.15
C LYS A 82 16.09 0.85 -3.61
N LEU A 83 15.95 0.79 -2.31
CA LEU A 83 14.86 0.11 -1.63
C LEU A 83 13.71 1.09 -1.35
N GLN A 84 12.52 0.69 -1.73
CA GLN A 84 11.31 1.47 -1.55
C GLN A 84 10.33 0.77 -0.63
N MET A 85 9.62 1.56 0.19
CA MET A 85 8.53 1.08 1.02
C MET A 85 7.25 1.85 0.77
N LEU A 86 6.10 1.21 1.08
CA LEU A 86 4.79 1.86 1.15
C LEU A 86 4.46 2.26 2.60
N PHE A 87 3.98 3.50 2.78
CA PHE A 87 3.73 4.12 4.07
C PHE A 87 2.38 4.87 4.06
N ARG A 88 1.53 4.65 5.07
CA ARG A 88 0.16 5.20 5.12
C ARG A 88 0.09 6.51 5.92
N GLY A 89 0.91 7.49 5.58
CA GLY A 89 0.92 8.79 6.27
C GLY A 89 0.87 8.64 7.79
N GLN A 90 -0.05 9.35 8.44
CA GLN A 90 -0.17 9.32 9.91
C GLN A 90 -0.53 7.94 10.48
N ASN A 91 -1.02 7.02 9.65
CA ASN A 91 -1.35 5.65 10.06
C ASN A 91 -0.16 4.69 9.99
N ILE A 92 1.00 5.13 9.52
CA ILE A 92 2.23 4.33 9.35
C ILE A 92 1.97 3.08 8.50
N LEU A 93 1.79 1.91 9.11
CA LEU A 93 1.37 0.66 8.47
C LEU A 93 0.08 0.10 9.09
N GLY A 94 -0.49 0.83 10.07
CA GLY A 94 -1.69 0.45 10.81
C GLY A 94 -2.98 1.00 10.21
N TYR A 95 -4.02 1.01 11.04
CA TYR A 95 -5.39 1.36 10.65
C TYR A 95 -5.95 2.54 11.45
N ARG A 96 -5.15 3.17 12.31
CA ARG A 96 -5.47 4.38 13.08
C ARG A 96 -4.36 5.42 12.92
N PRO A 97 -4.62 6.71 13.16
CA PRO A 97 -3.56 7.69 13.32
C PRO A 97 -2.70 7.38 14.55
N TYR A 98 -1.39 7.59 14.42
CA TYR A 98 -0.41 7.53 15.51
C TYR A 98 0.08 8.93 15.85
N ALA A 99 0.63 9.11 17.06
CA ALA A 99 1.25 10.35 17.45
C ALA A 99 2.51 10.65 16.60
N ASP A 100 2.86 11.92 16.48
CA ASP A 100 3.97 12.35 15.62
C ASP A 100 5.31 11.74 16.01
N ASP A 101 5.58 11.55 17.30
CA ASP A 101 6.81 10.91 17.80
C ASP A 101 6.97 9.47 17.30
N VAL A 102 5.87 8.70 17.23
CA VAL A 102 5.89 7.34 16.68
C VAL A 102 6.13 7.35 15.17
N VAL A 103 5.48 8.28 14.44
CA VAL A 103 5.67 8.46 12.98
C VAL A 103 7.13 8.82 12.67
N GLU A 104 7.68 9.82 13.37
CA GLU A 104 9.07 10.25 13.18
C GLU A 104 10.05 9.11 13.47
N TYR A 105 9.86 8.40 14.56
CA TYR A 105 10.74 7.29 14.95
C TYR A 105 10.64 6.12 13.96
N PHE A 106 9.44 5.82 13.45
CA PHE A 106 9.28 4.77 12.46
C PHE A 106 10.00 5.11 11.15
N VAL A 107 9.88 6.35 10.67
CA VAL A 107 10.58 6.83 9.47
C VAL A 107 12.10 6.77 9.67
N GLN A 108 12.60 7.27 10.81
CA GLN A 108 14.02 7.21 11.15
C GLN A 108 14.55 5.77 11.12
N LYS A 109 13.83 4.84 11.76
CA LYS A 109 14.23 3.43 11.79
C LYS A 109 14.14 2.75 10.43
N SER A 110 13.15 3.09 9.61
CA SER A 110 13.03 2.57 8.25
C SER A 110 14.24 2.94 7.40
N ILE A 111 14.66 4.21 7.45
CA ILE A 111 15.84 4.68 6.70
C ILE A 111 17.13 4.07 7.28
N ALA A 112 17.29 4.06 8.60
CA ALA A 112 18.46 3.47 9.25
C ALA A 112 18.63 1.97 8.95
N ASN A 113 17.54 1.23 8.71
CA ASN A 113 17.56 -0.18 8.32
C ASN A 113 17.63 -0.40 6.79
N GLY A 114 17.73 0.66 5.97
CA GLY A 114 18.10 0.54 4.57
C GLY A 114 17.06 0.99 3.54
N ILE A 115 15.93 1.59 3.95
CA ILE A 115 14.98 2.20 3.01
C ILE A 115 15.56 3.50 2.45
N ASP A 116 15.53 3.62 1.13
CA ASP A 116 15.94 4.85 0.39
C ASP A 116 14.72 5.72 0.07
N ILE A 117 13.59 5.11 -0.34
CA ILE A 117 12.38 5.80 -0.80
C ILE A 117 11.20 5.41 0.07
N ILE A 118 10.58 6.40 0.72
CA ILE A 118 9.33 6.20 1.45
C ILE A 118 8.20 6.76 0.61
N ARG A 119 7.34 5.87 0.08
CA ARG A 119 6.11 6.24 -0.63
C ARG A 119 5.00 6.45 0.38
N ILE A 120 4.63 7.70 0.58
CA ILE A 120 3.70 8.14 1.62
C ILE A 120 2.36 8.49 0.97
N PHE A 121 1.25 7.87 1.43
CA PHE A 121 -0.09 8.21 0.97
C PHE A 121 -1.06 8.40 2.12
N ASP A 122 -2.12 9.14 1.88
CA ASP A 122 -3.29 9.20 2.77
C ASP A 122 -4.54 8.68 2.07
N CYS A 123 -5.38 7.97 2.80
CA CYS A 123 -6.58 7.34 2.23
C CYS A 123 -7.68 8.34 1.85
N LEU A 124 -7.61 9.56 2.35
CA LEU A 124 -8.53 10.66 2.02
C LEU A 124 -7.89 11.71 1.09
N ASN A 125 -6.59 11.57 0.76
CA ASN A 125 -5.75 12.61 0.18
C ASN A 125 -5.69 13.89 1.04
N ASP A 126 -5.80 13.75 2.37
CA ASP A 126 -5.61 14.86 3.30
C ASP A 126 -4.11 15.08 3.54
N LEU A 127 -3.55 16.09 2.89
CA LEU A 127 -2.12 16.36 2.93
C LEU A 127 -1.58 16.63 4.33
N ARG A 128 -2.41 17.10 5.26
CA ARG A 128 -2.03 17.32 6.66
C ARG A 128 -1.56 16.04 7.35
N ASN A 129 -2.10 14.88 6.93
CA ASN A 129 -1.70 13.57 7.45
C ASN A 129 -0.36 13.06 6.90
N LEU A 130 0.25 13.78 5.95
CA LEU A 130 1.51 13.39 5.30
C LEU A 130 2.71 14.20 5.82
N GLU A 131 2.46 15.40 6.36
CA GLU A 131 3.49 16.38 6.70
C GLU A 131 4.58 15.83 7.63
N THR A 132 4.19 15.13 8.71
CA THR A 132 5.16 14.60 9.68
C THR A 132 6.08 13.58 9.02
N ALA A 133 5.53 12.66 8.21
CA ALA A 133 6.32 11.64 7.53
C ALA A 133 7.26 12.23 6.47
N VAL A 134 6.80 13.25 5.70
CA VAL A 134 7.64 13.95 4.70
C VAL A 134 8.79 14.69 5.38
N LYS A 135 8.51 15.43 6.46
CA LYS A 135 9.53 16.15 7.24
C LYS A 135 10.54 15.19 7.85
N ALA A 136 10.07 14.08 8.44
CA ALA A 136 10.94 13.07 9.02
C ALA A 136 11.84 12.40 7.96
N ALA A 137 11.29 12.02 6.80
CA ALA A 137 12.07 11.42 5.72
C ALA A 137 13.18 12.36 5.23
N ASN A 138 12.87 13.65 5.01
CA ASN A 138 13.85 14.65 4.59
C ASN A 138 14.91 14.88 5.67
N LYS A 139 14.54 14.91 6.95
CA LYS A 139 15.46 15.07 8.10
C LYS A 139 16.49 13.93 8.15
N GLU A 140 16.08 12.73 7.82
CA GLU A 140 16.94 11.54 7.81
C GLU A 140 17.66 11.34 6.45
N ASN A 141 17.60 12.31 5.53
CA ASN A 141 18.15 12.25 4.17
C ASN A 141 17.56 11.13 3.30
N GLY A 142 16.36 10.68 3.60
CA GLY A 142 15.59 9.76 2.77
C GLY A 142 14.86 10.49 1.64
N HIS A 143 14.36 9.73 0.67
CA HIS A 143 13.54 10.25 -0.42
C HIS A 143 12.05 10.15 -0.05
N ALA A 144 11.42 11.29 0.24
CA ALA A 144 9.98 11.38 0.47
C ALA A 144 9.23 11.41 -0.87
N GLN A 145 8.57 10.31 -1.23
CA GLN A 145 7.66 10.26 -2.36
C GLN A 145 6.22 10.34 -1.86
N VAL A 146 5.48 11.37 -2.26
CA VAL A 146 4.06 11.48 -1.89
C VAL A 146 3.19 10.90 -3.00
N ALA A 147 2.26 10.03 -2.63
CA ALA A 147 1.34 9.40 -3.56
C ALA A 147 -0.03 10.08 -3.53
N LEU A 148 -0.50 10.47 -4.72
CA LEU A 148 -1.87 10.85 -5.00
C LEU A 148 -2.70 9.56 -5.10
N SER A 149 -3.59 9.29 -4.15
CA SER A 149 -4.53 8.17 -4.23
C SER A 149 -5.55 8.47 -5.33
N TYR A 150 -5.28 7.95 -6.54
CA TYR A 150 -6.09 8.25 -7.73
C TYR A 150 -7.47 7.61 -7.64
N THR A 151 -8.49 8.39 -7.96
CA THR A 151 -9.87 7.93 -8.01
C THR A 151 -10.69 8.80 -8.96
N LEU A 152 -11.93 8.40 -9.23
CA LEU A 152 -12.88 9.11 -10.07
C LEU A 152 -13.98 9.77 -9.22
N GLY A 153 -14.56 10.84 -9.73
CA GLY A 153 -15.65 11.60 -9.12
C GLY A 153 -15.61 13.07 -9.53
N ASP A 154 -16.73 13.78 -9.39
CA ASP A 154 -16.86 15.17 -9.83
C ASP A 154 -15.88 16.14 -9.17
N ALA A 155 -15.41 15.79 -7.96
CA ALA A 155 -14.43 16.60 -7.23
C ALA A 155 -12.99 16.37 -7.69
N TYR A 156 -12.70 15.24 -8.35
CA TYR A 156 -11.36 14.85 -8.76
C TYR A 156 -11.04 15.32 -10.18
N THR A 157 -11.12 16.62 -10.37
CA THR A 157 -10.83 17.30 -11.64
C THR A 157 -9.32 17.42 -11.90
N LEU A 158 -8.95 17.79 -13.11
CA LEU A 158 -7.54 18.08 -13.43
C LEU A 158 -6.96 19.18 -12.52
N ASP A 159 -7.77 20.22 -12.26
CA ASP A 159 -7.40 21.32 -11.34
C ASP A 159 -7.18 20.82 -9.91
N TYR A 160 -7.99 19.86 -9.43
CA TYR A 160 -7.77 19.24 -8.13
C TYR A 160 -6.41 18.56 -8.07
N TRP A 161 -6.08 17.76 -9.09
CA TRP A 161 -4.81 17.01 -9.11
C TRP A 161 -3.60 17.92 -9.23
N THR A 162 -3.65 18.94 -10.08
CA THR A 162 -2.54 19.90 -10.25
C THR A 162 -2.34 20.74 -9.00
N LYS A 163 -3.41 21.23 -8.38
CA LYS A 163 -3.33 21.97 -7.12
C LYS A 163 -2.73 21.10 -6.01
N THR A 164 -3.22 19.88 -5.84
CA THR A 164 -2.71 18.94 -4.83
C THR A 164 -1.23 18.62 -5.07
N ALA A 165 -0.82 18.42 -6.33
CA ALA A 165 0.57 18.16 -6.68
C ALA A 165 1.49 19.34 -6.33
N LYS A 166 1.03 20.57 -6.56
CA LYS A 166 1.76 21.78 -6.19
C LYS A 166 1.95 21.90 -4.66
N GLU A 167 0.89 21.65 -3.90
CA GLU A 167 0.95 21.64 -2.43
C GLU A 167 1.92 20.56 -1.92
N ILE A 168 1.98 19.39 -2.57
CA ILE A 168 2.92 18.31 -2.27
C ILE A 168 4.37 18.73 -2.54
N GLU A 169 4.65 19.39 -3.66
CA GLU A 169 5.99 19.93 -3.96
C GLU A 169 6.40 21.00 -2.93
N GLU A 170 5.47 21.90 -2.58
CA GLU A 170 5.68 22.95 -1.57
C GLU A 170 5.91 22.36 -0.15
N MET A 171 5.31 21.20 0.16
CA MET A 171 5.54 20.45 1.40
C MET A 171 6.97 19.88 1.50
N GLY A 172 7.71 19.84 0.39
CA GLY A 172 9.08 19.32 0.31
C GLY A 172 9.19 17.86 -0.11
N ALA A 173 8.20 17.31 -0.79
CA ALA A 173 8.31 15.98 -1.40
C ALA A 173 9.39 15.96 -2.49
N ASN A 174 10.11 14.85 -2.61
CA ASN A 174 11.16 14.68 -3.61
C ASN A 174 10.63 14.11 -4.94
N SER A 175 9.46 13.46 -4.92
CA SER A 175 8.73 13.01 -6.10
C SER A 175 7.26 12.78 -5.79
N ILE A 176 6.44 12.67 -6.83
CA ILE A 176 5.01 12.36 -6.74
C ILE A 176 4.74 11.03 -7.40
N CYS A 177 3.88 10.19 -6.78
CA CYS A 177 3.35 8.98 -7.39
C CYS A 177 1.86 9.15 -7.68
N ILE A 178 1.44 8.96 -8.93
CA ILE A 178 0.02 8.73 -9.25
C ILE A 178 -0.26 7.28 -8.87
N LYS A 179 -1.04 7.06 -7.80
CA LYS A 179 -1.31 5.72 -7.26
C LYS A 179 -2.72 5.27 -7.57
N ASP A 180 -2.85 4.49 -8.64
CA ASP A 180 -4.11 3.94 -9.13
C ASP A 180 -4.30 2.49 -8.64
N MET A 181 -4.89 2.34 -7.46
CA MET A 181 -5.08 1.05 -6.80
C MET A 181 -6.13 0.14 -7.44
N ALA A 182 -7.01 0.71 -8.24
CA ALA A 182 -8.13 -0.02 -8.83
C ALA A 182 -8.02 -0.18 -10.36
N GLY A 183 -6.97 0.39 -10.97
CA GLY A 183 -6.83 0.38 -12.44
C GLY A 183 -7.88 1.23 -13.14
N LEU A 184 -8.20 2.40 -12.57
CA LEU A 184 -9.24 3.32 -13.07
C LEU A 184 -8.70 4.33 -14.06
N LEU A 185 -7.39 4.56 -14.08
CA LEU A 185 -6.76 5.56 -14.93
C LEU A 185 -6.70 5.06 -16.38
N LEU A 186 -7.53 5.65 -17.22
CA LEU A 186 -7.60 5.30 -18.65
C LEU A 186 -6.44 5.93 -19.44
N PRO A 187 -6.01 5.33 -20.57
CA PRO A 187 -4.82 5.74 -21.31
C PRO A 187 -4.78 7.22 -21.71
N TYR A 188 -5.87 7.76 -22.26
CA TYR A 188 -5.91 9.16 -22.67
C TYR A 188 -6.03 10.12 -21.51
N THR A 189 -6.77 9.73 -20.45
CA THR A 189 -6.82 10.49 -19.19
C THR A 189 -5.44 10.57 -18.54
N ALA A 190 -4.64 9.49 -18.62
CA ALA A 190 -3.26 9.49 -18.16
C ALA A 190 -2.38 10.48 -18.93
N THR A 191 -2.59 10.59 -20.25
CA THR A 191 -1.89 11.60 -21.06
C THR A 191 -2.16 13.01 -20.56
N ASP A 192 -3.44 13.35 -20.35
CA ASP A 192 -3.83 14.68 -19.91
C ASP A 192 -3.35 14.99 -18.51
N LEU A 193 -3.52 14.03 -17.59
CA LEU A 193 -3.08 14.16 -16.20
C LEU A 193 -1.57 14.33 -16.09
N VAL A 194 -0.78 13.47 -16.75
CA VAL A 194 0.69 13.52 -16.68
C VAL A 194 1.20 14.82 -17.27
N LYS A 195 0.69 15.26 -18.42
CA LYS A 195 1.07 16.56 -19.01
C LYS A 195 0.80 17.73 -18.05
N ALA A 196 -0.43 17.79 -17.51
CA ALA A 196 -0.82 18.85 -16.60
C ALA A 196 0.08 18.86 -15.32
N LEU A 197 0.40 17.69 -14.77
CA LEU A 197 1.32 17.58 -13.63
C LEU A 197 2.73 18.02 -13.99
N LYS A 198 3.28 17.60 -15.15
CA LYS A 198 4.62 18.01 -15.63
C LYS A 198 4.75 19.51 -15.89
N GLU A 199 3.65 20.16 -16.25
CA GLU A 199 3.57 21.62 -16.41
C GLU A 199 3.49 22.33 -15.03
N THR A 200 2.97 21.65 -14.01
CA THR A 200 2.71 22.25 -12.68
C THR A 200 3.88 22.11 -11.72
N VAL A 201 4.55 20.93 -11.69
CA VAL A 201 5.63 20.62 -10.75
C VAL A 201 6.93 20.27 -11.45
N LYS A 202 8.06 20.47 -10.75
CA LYS A 202 9.41 20.18 -11.27
C LYS A 202 9.94 18.83 -10.79
N ILE A 203 9.40 18.31 -9.68
CA ILE A 203 9.82 17.03 -9.13
C ILE A 203 9.36 15.87 -10.00
N PRO A 204 10.07 14.72 -10.00
CA PRO A 204 9.72 13.56 -10.80
C PRO A 204 8.32 13.02 -10.50
N ILE A 205 7.67 12.48 -11.53
CA ILE A 205 6.36 11.84 -11.45
C ILE A 205 6.51 10.35 -11.74
N GLN A 206 5.98 9.53 -10.86
CA GLN A 206 5.90 8.07 -10.98
C GLN A 206 4.45 7.65 -11.18
N LEU A 207 4.22 6.60 -11.96
CA LEU A 207 2.89 6.01 -12.15
C LEU A 207 2.88 4.58 -11.64
N HIS A 208 1.93 4.32 -10.75
CA HIS A 208 1.58 3.01 -10.23
C HIS A 208 0.13 2.71 -10.57
N SER A 209 -0.15 1.63 -11.28
CA SER A 209 -1.52 1.21 -11.58
C SER A 209 -1.66 -0.31 -11.54
N HIS A 210 -2.76 -0.78 -10.92
CA HIS A 210 -3.13 -2.18 -10.93
C HIS A 210 -3.79 -2.59 -12.26
N TYR A 211 -3.59 -3.84 -12.64
CA TYR A 211 -4.06 -4.36 -13.93
C TYR A 211 -5.52 -4.86 -13.90
N THR A 212 -6.24 -4.65 -12.81
CA THR A 212 -7.56 -5.24 -12.56
C THR A 212 -8.57 -4.97 -13.67
N SER A 213 -8.56 -3.77 -14.27
CA SER A 213 -9.44 -3.40 -15.40
C SER A 213 -8.90 -3.85 -16.76
N GLY A 214 -7.64 -4.26 -16.85
CA GLY A 214 -6.99 -4.68 -18.09
C GLY A 214 -6.35 -3.56 -18.92
N VAL A 215 -6.42 -2.29 -18.51
CA VAL A 215 -5.95 -1.14 -19.30
C VAL A 215 -4.54 -0.67 -18.92
N ALA A 216 -3.97 -1.12 -17.80
CA ALA A 216 -2.79 -0.50 -17.19
C ALA A 216 -1.55 -0.45 -18.11
N SER A 217 -1.27 -1.47 -18.94
CA SER A 217 -0.14 -1.41 -19.90
C SER A 217 -0.34 -0.30 -20.97
N MET A 218 -1.56 -0.13 -21.47
CA MET A 218 -1.89 0.95 -22.41
C MET A 218 -1.82 2.32 -21.72
N THR A 219 -2.25 2.39 -20.47
CA THR A 219 -2.15 3.58 -19.63
C THR A 219 -0.68 3.97 -19.42
N TYR A 220 0.19 3.00 -19.11
CA TYR A 220 1.63 3.23 -18.96
C TYR A 220 2.26 3.75 -20.26
N MET A 221 1.96 3.13 -21.38
CA MET A 221 2.47 3.59 -22.68
C MET A 221 2.11 5.06 -22.91
N LYS A 222 0.84 5.44 -22.68
CA LYS A 222 0.38 6.82 -22.86
C LYS A 222 0.97 7.79 -21.83
N ALA A 223 1.17 7.36 -20.61
CA ALA A 223 1.83 8.15 -19.57
C ALA A 223 3.31 8.40 -19.88
N VAL A 224 4.03 7.40 -20.40
CA VAL A 224 5.44 7.52 -20.82
C VAL A 224 5.57 8.50 -21.98
N GLU A 225 4.72 8.40 -23.00
CA GLU A 225 4.66 9.36 -24.10
C GLU A 225 4.34 10.79 -23.61
N ALA A 226 3.57 10.94 -22.52
CA ALA A 226 3.23 12.22 -21.91
C ALA A 226 4.34 12.76 -20.99
N GLY A 227 5.38 11.96 -20.67
CA GLY A 227 6.56 12.42 -19.94
C GLY A 227 6.64 11.97 -18.48
N VAL A 228 5.93 10.93 -18.04
CA VAL A 228 6.14 10.32 -16.74
C VAL A 228 7.59 9.84 -16.60
N ASP A 229 8.15 9.92 -15.41
CA ASP A 229 9.60 9.66 -15.20
C ASP A 229 9.88 8.22 -14.77
N VAL A 230 8.94 7.59 -14.05
CA VAL A 230 9.09 6.23 -13.50
C VAL A 230 7.75 5.50 -13.59
N ILE A 231 7.77 4.19 -13.88
CA ILE A 231 6.59 3.31 -13.82
C ILE A 231 6.85 2.13 -12.89
N ASP A 232 5.79 1.66 -12.21
CA ASP A 232 5.82 0.47 -11.37
C ASP A 232 5.37 -0.75 -12.17
N THR A 233 6.18 -1.79 -12.16
CA THR A 233 5.90 -3.05 -12.86
C THR A 233 6.15 -4.24 -11.95
N ALA A 234 5.70 -5.41 -12.35
CA ALA A 234 5.97 -6.65 -11.64
C ALA A 234 6.52 -7.70 -12.62
N ILE A 235 7.51 -8.48 -12.21
CA ILE A 235 8.05 -9.59 -13.00
C ILE A 235 6.91 -10.56 -13.40
N SER A 236 6.92 -11.08 -14.63
CA SER A 236 5.77 -11.71 -15.27
C SER A 236 5.06 -12.81 -14.47
N PRO A 237 5.71 -13.69 -13.69
CA PRO A 237 4.98 -14.69 -12.88
C PRO A 237 4.01 -14.07 -11.86
N PHE A 238 4.31 -12.87 -11.38
CA PHE A 238 3.47 -12.14 -10.41
C PHE A 238 2.90 -10.83 -10.95
N ALA A 239 2.82 -10.70 -12.27
CA ALA A 239 2.21 -9.55 -12.95
C ALA A 239 0.75 -9.80 -13.32
N LEU A 240 0.10 -8.76 -13.83
CA LEU A 240 -1.28 -8.74 -14.36
C LEU A 240 -2.37 -8.99 -13.31
N GLY A 241 -3.61 -9.13 -13.74
CA GLY A 241 -4.75 -9.33 -12.85
C GLY A 241 -4.85 -8.24 -11.78
N THR A 242 -4.80 -8.61 -10.51
CA THR A 242 -4.81 -7.66 -9.39
C THR A 242 -3.45 -7.05 -9.07
N SER A 243 -2.39 -7.43 -9.80
CA SER A 243 -1.03 -6.88 -9.70
C SER A 243 -0.79 -5.77 -10.75
N GLN A 244 0.46 -5.51 -11.14
CA GLN A 244 0.88 -4.47 -12.07
C GLN A 244 1.16 -5.04 -13.47
N PRO A 245 1.40 -4.18 -14.48
CA PRO A 245 1.93 -4.60 -15.78
C PRO A 245 3.24 -5.37 -15.67
N ALA A 246 3.43 -6.34 -16.58
CA ALA A 246 4.64 -7.17 -16.58
C ALA A 246 5.89 -6.36 -16.94
N THR A 247 6.95 -6.47 -16.13
CA THR A 247 8.22 -5.74 -16.29
C THR A 247 8.84 -6.00 -17.65
N GLU A 248 9.02 -7.28 -18.04
CA GLU A 248 9.66 -7.68 -19.29
C GLU A 248 8.88 -7.15 -20.51
N VAL A 249 7.54 -7.15 -20.42
CA VAL A 249 6.67 -6.67 -21.51
C VAL A 249 6.84 -5.16 -21.68
N MET A 250 6.86 -4.40 -20.57
CA MET A 250 7.03 -2.95 -20.63
C MET A 250 8.44 -2.57 -21.13
N VAL A 251 9.49 -3.27 -20.69
CA VAL A 251 10.85 -3.07 -21.17
C VAL A 251 10.94 -3.32 -22.68
N GLU A 252 10.41 -4.43 -23.17
CA GLU A 252 10.42 -4.74 -24.61
C GLU A 252 9.54 -3.78 -25.43
N THR A 253 8.42 -3.28 -24.86
CA THR A 253 7.55 -2.30 -25.51
C THR A 253 8.29 -0.99 -25.82
N PHE A 254 9.19 -0.55 -24.96
CA PHE A 254 9.93 0.71 -25.14
C PHE A 254 11.30 0.53 -25.83
N LYS A 255 11.75 -0.69 -26.06
CA LYS A 255 13.04 -0.99 -26.67
C LYS A 255 13.21 -0.35 -28.04
N GLY A 256 14.34 0.30 -28.25
CA GLY A 256 14.65 1.00 -29.49
C GLY A 256 13.87 2.30 -29.71
N THR A 257 13.03 2.72 -28.75
CA THR A 257 12.35 4.02 -28.75
C THR A 257 13.16 5.06 -27.94
N PRO A 258 12.78 6.34 -27.95
CA PRO A 258 13.39 7.35 -27.06
C PRO A 258 13.23 7.04 -25.57
N TYR A 259 12.32 6.16 -25.22
CA TYR A 259 11.96 5.78 -23.84
C TYR A 259 12.63 4.48 -23.39
N ASP A 260 13.48 3.89 -24.20
CA ASP A 260 14.17 2.62 -23.91
C ASP A 260 14.88 2.67 -22.55
N SER A 261 14.43 1.82 -21.63
CA SER A 261 14.99 1.75 -20.27
C SER A 261 16.41 1.21 -20.20
N GLY A 262 16.84 0.46 -21.23
CA GLY A 262 18.14 -0.21 -21.29
C GLY A 262 18.31 -1.38 -20.32
N LEU A 263 17.22 -1.86 -19.66
CA LEU A 263 17.29 -3.00 -18.74
C LEU A 263 17.58 -4.30 -19.51
N ASP A 264 18.40 -5.20 -18.90
CA ASP A 264 18.81 -6.47 -19.51
C ASP A 264 17.68 -7.51 -19.45
N GLN A 265 17.09 -7.81 -20.60
CA GLN A 265 16.03 -8.81 -20.76
C GLN A 265 16.47 -10.23 -20.34
N LYS A 266 17.75 -10.57 -20.37
CA LYS A 266 18.22 -11.89 -19.94
C LYS A 266 18.15 -12.01 -18.43
N LEU A 267 18.56 -10.97 -17.70
CA LEU A 267 18.44 -10.92 -16.25
C LEU A 267 16.96 -10.94 -15.83
N LEU A 268 16.09 -10.22 -16.56
CA LEU A 268 14.66 -10.25 -16.30
C LEU A 268 14.06 -11.65 -16.51
N ALA A 269 14.46 -12.35 -17.57
CA ALA A 269 14.04 -13.73 -17.83
C ALA A 269 14.51 -14.68 -16.71
N GLU A 270 15.76 -14.55 -16.25
CA GLU A 270 16.29 -15.33 -15.11
C GLU A 270 15.47 -15.12 -13.84
N ILE A 271 15.12 -13.87 -13.54
CA ILE A 271 14.26 -13.51 -12.39
C ILE A 271 12.86 -14.12 -12.56
N ALA A 272 12.28 -14.03 -13.75
CA ALA A 272 10.97 -14.64 -14.05
C ALA A 272 11.00 -16.16 -13.86
N ASP A 273 12.04 -16.83 -14.35
CA ASP A 273 12.18 -18.28 -14.21
C ASP A 273 12.36 -18.69 -12.74
N TYR A 274 13.02 -17.86 -11.94
CA TYR A 274 13.14 -18.08 -10.49
C TYR A 274 11.77 -18.02 -9.77
N PHE A 275 10.95 -17.00 -10.07
CA PHE A 275 9.66 -16.84 -9.40
C PHE A 275 8.54 -17.73 -9.94
N ARG A 276 8.72 -18.35 -11.11
CA ARG A 276 7.69 -19.22 -11.73
C ARG A 276 7.29 -20.40 -10.85
N PRO A 277 8.23 -21.23 -10.33
CA PRO A 277 7.85 -22.34 -9.45
C PRO A 277 7.17 -21.88 -8.15
N ILE A 278 7.56 -20.72 -7.59
CA ILE A 278 6.89 -20.15 -6.39
C ILE A 278 5.43 -19.78 -6.71
N ARG A 279 5.19 -19.22 -7.89
CA ARG A 279 3.83 -18.94 -8.37
C ARG A 279 3.02 -20.21 -8.57
N ASP A 280 3.61 -21.23 -9.19
CA ASP A 280 2.94 -22.48 -9.51
C ASP A 280 2.56 -23.24 -8.22
N GLU A 281 3.45 -23.27 -7.23
CA GLU A 281 3.14 -23.79 -5.88
C GLU A 281 1.99 -23.02 -5.21
N ALA A 282 1.98 -21.70 -5.35
CA ALA A 282 0.89 -20.88 -4.81
C ALA A 282 -0.46 -21.16 -5.51
N LEU A 283 -0.45 -21.46 -6.80
CA LEU A 283 -1.65 -21.92 -7.55
C LEU A 283 -2.11 -23.30 -7.07
N ASP A 284 -1.21 -24.25 -6.98
CA ASP A 284 -1.51 -25.63 -6.60
C ASP A 284 -2.04 -25.73 -5.17
N SER A 285 -1.50 -24.93 -4.26
CA SER A 285 -1.99 -24.83 -2.87
C SER A 285 -3.30 -24.05 -2.72
N GLY A 286 -3.75 -23.35 -3.76
CA GLY A 286 -4.92 -22.47 -3.72
C GLY A 286 -4.68 -21.12 -3.03
N LEU A 287 -3.45 -20.81 -2.64
CA LEU A 287 -3.06 -19.52 -2.10
C LEU A 287 -3.22 -18.40 -3.14
N LEU A 288 -2.82 -18.67 -4.38
CA LEU A 288 -3.12 -17.82 -5.52
C LEU A 288 -4.46 -18.23 -6.14
N ASN A 289 -5.48 -17.41 -5.94
CA ASN A 289 -6.78 -17.66 -6.55
C ASN A 289 -6.72 -17.31 -8.05
N PRO A 290 -7.01 -18.25 -8.98
CA PRO A 290 -7.00 -17.99 -10.43
C PRO A 290 -7.88 -16.80 -10.86
N LYS A 291 -8.93 -16.46 -10.10
CA LYS A 291 -9.79 -15.30 -10.38
C LYS A 291 -9.03 -13.97 -10.28
N ASN A 292 -7.94 -13.92 -9.51
CA ASN A 292 -7.10 -12.73 -9.37
C ASN A 292 -6.18 -12.49 -10.57
N LEU A 293 -6.05 -13.47 -11.47
CA LEU A 293 -5.22 -13.40 -12.68
C LEU A 293 -5.98 -12.83 -13.89
N GLY A 294 -7.29 -12.78 -13.82
CA GLY A 294 -8.14 -12.26 -14.88
C GLY A 294 -8.37 -10.75 -14.78
N VAL A 295 -8.87 -10.17 -15.85
CA VAL A 295 -9.35 -8.77 -15.87
C VAL A 295 -10.82 -8.72 -15.48
N ASN A 296 -11.24 -7.64 -14.80
CA ASN A 296 -12.61 -7.39 -14.45
C ASN A 296 -13.02 -5.95 -14.80
N ILE A 297 -13.64 -5.79 -15.95
CA ILE A 297 -14.10 -4.47 -16.46
C ILE A 297 -15.13 -3.81 -15.51
N LYS A 298 -15.81 -4.58 -14.66
CA LYS A 298 -16.74 -4.03 -13.66
C LYS A 298 -16.04 -3.13 -12.63
N THR A 299 -14.73 -3.27 -12.48
CA THR A 299 -13.92 -2.34 -11.68
C THR A 299 -14.10 -0.89 -12.15
N LEU A 300 -14.18 -0.65 -13.46
CA LEU A 300 -14.43 0.69 -14.01
C LEU A 300 -15.86 1.19 -13.74
N LEU A 301 -16.83 0.28 -13.60
CA LEU A 301 -18.23 0.64 -13.32
C LEU A 301 -18.45 0.96 -11.84
N TYR A 302 -17.95 0.12 -10.95
CA TYR A 302 -18.16 0.24 -9.50
C TYR A 302 -17.00 0.91 -8.76
N GLN A 303 -15.88 1.16 -9.44
CA GLN A 303 -14.66 1.80 -8.91
C GLN A 303 -14.05 1.05 -7.71
N VAL A 304 -14.21 -0.27 -7.67
CA VAL A 304 -13.82 -1.12 -6.54
C VAL A 304 -12.48 -1.82 -6.83
N PRO A 305 -11.44 -1.63 -6.00
CA PRO A 305 -10.16 -2.33 -6.14
C PRO A 305 -10.30 -3.85 -6.04
N GLY A 306 -9.41 -4.60 -6.71
CA GLY A 306 -9.43 -6.07 -6.72
C GLY A 306 -9.37 -6.68 -5.32
N GLY A 307 -8.53 -6.16 -4.43
CA GLY A 307 -8.45 -6.61 -3.03
C GLY A 307 -9.74 -6.38 -2.25
N MET A 308 -10.48 -5.29 -2.54
CA MET A 308 -11.79 -5.05 -1.93
C MET A 308 -12.83 -6.07 -2.41
N LEU A 309 -12.83 -6.42 -3.71
CA LEU A 309 -13.75 -7.45 -4.24
C LEU A 309 -13.56 -8.79 -3.52
N SER A 310 -12.32 -9.20 -3.30
CA SER A 310 -12.00 -10.43 -2.56
C SER A 310 -12.49 -10.37 -1.11
N ASN A 311 -12.30 -9.24 -0.44
CA ASN A 311 -12.79 -9.05 0.93
C ASN A 311 -14.31 -9.09 1.02
N LEU A 312 -15.02 -8.43 0.09
CA LEU A 312 -16.49 -8.46 0.03
C LEU A 312 -17.01 -9.88 -0.17
N THR A 313 -16.40 -10.64 -1.07
CA THR A 313 -16.75 -12.04 -1.30
C THR A 313 -16.59 -12.88 -0.03
N SER A 314 -15.48 -12.72 0.69
CA SER A 314 -15.23 -13.44 1.95
C SER A 314 -16.23 -13.07 3.03
N GLN A 315 -16.49 -11.78 3.23
CA GLN A 315 -17.48 -11.31 4.22
C GLN A 315 -18.89 -11.83 3.93
N LEU A 316 -19.31 -11.81 2.65
CA LEU A 316 -20.62 -12.34 2.27
C LEU A 316 -20.72 -13.85 2.47
N LYS A 317 -19.64 -14.58 2.20
CA LYS A 317 -19.57 -16.03 2.46
C LYS A 317 -19.69 -16.34 3.95
N GLU A 318 -19.01 -15.60 4.81
CA GLU A 318 -19.12 -15.74 6.28
C GLU A 318 -20.53 -15.48 6.80
N GLN A 319 -21.29 -14.62 6.11
CA GLN A 319 -22.68 -14.27 6.43
C GLN A 319 -23.70 -15.13 5.67
N HIS A 320 -23.27 -16.13 4.88
CA HIS A 320 -24.14 -16.95 4.02
C HIS A 320 -25.04 -16.12 3.10
N ALA A 321 -24.51 -15.04 2.52
CA ALA A 321 -25.21 -14.04 1.72
C ALA A 321 -24.53 -13.78 0.37
N GLU A 322 -23.93 -14.81 -0.24
CA GLU A 322 -23.19 -14.69 -1.51
C GLU A 322 -24.07 -14.21 -2.67
N ASP A 323 -25.37 -14.51 -2.60
CA ASP A 323 -26.38 -14.04 -3.56
C ASP A 323 -26.52 -12.49 -3.55
N LYS A 324 -26.15 -11.82 -2.48
CA LYS A 324 -26.18 -10.35 -2.32
C LYS A 324 -24.98 -9.62 -2.89
N PHE A 325 -24.05 -10.32 -3.52
CA PHE A 325 -22.79 -9.72 -3.99
C PHE A 325 -23.01 -8.50 -4.90
N TYR A 326 -23.93 -8.59 -5.85
CA TYR A 326 -24.22 -7.48 -6.77
C TYR A 326 -24.92 -6.30 -6.08
N ASP A 327 -25.83 -6.57 -5.14
CA ASP A 327 -26.51 -5.54 -4.33
C ASP A 327 -25.45 -4.73 -3.53
N VAL A 328 -24.44 -5.42 -2.98
CA VAL A 328 -23.35 -4.77 -2.27
C VAL A 328 -22.48 -3.93 -3.21
N LEU A 329 -22.17 -4.41 -4.42
CA LEU A 329 -21.41 -3.64 -5.41
C LEU A 329 -22.13 -2.35 -5.82
N GLU A 330 -23.47 -2.37 -5.91
CA GLU A 330 -24.27 -1.16 -6.18
C GLU A 330 -24.35 -0.22 -4.97
N GLU A 331 -24.27 -0.76 -3.75
CA GLU A 331 -24.31 0.04 -2.53
C GLU A 331 -22.96 0.73 -2.22
N VAL A 332 -21.80 0.15 -2.65
CA VAL A 332 -20.48 0.72 -2.43
C VAL A 332 -20.36 2.18 -2.92
N PRO A 333 -20.74 2.55 -4.16
CA PRO A 333 -20.70 3.94 -4.61
C PRO A 333 -21.58 4.88 -3.78
N ARG A 334 -22.72 4.38 -3.28
CA ARG A 334 -23.64 5.17 -2.44
C ARG A 334 -23.02 5.46 -1.07
N VAL A 335 -22.46 4.45 -0.41
CA VAL A 335 -21.74 4.63 0.86
C VAL A 335 -20.54 5.55 0.67
N ARG A 336 -19.78 5.36 -0.42
CA ARG A 336 -18.66 6.24 -0.75
C ARG A 336 -19.07 7.69 -0.88
N LYS A 337 -20.18 7.96 -1.57
CA LYS A 337 -20.73 9.31 -1.71
C LYS A 337 -21.16 9.90 -0.36
N ASP A 338 -21.82 9.13 0.49
CA ASP A 338 -22.23 9.57 1.82
C ASP A 338 -21.04 9.91 2.72
N LEU A 339 -19.91 9.22 2.54
CA LEU A 339 -18.67 9.45 3.28
C LEU A 339 -17.73 10.49 2.63
N GLY A 340 -18.24 11.37 1.75
CA GLY A 340 -17.47 12.47 1.18
C GLY A 340 -16.53 12.07 0.03
N GLU A 341 -16.86 11.01 -0.67
CA GLU A 341 -16.17 10.51 -1.87
C GLU A 341 -14.67 10.16 -1.66
N PRO A 342 -14.28 9.45 -0.57
CA PRO A 342 -12.89 9.10 -0.39
C PRO A 342 -12.38 8.18 -1.52
N PRO A 343 -11.07 8.19 -1.84
CA PRO A 343 -10.46 7.14 -2.64
C PRO A 343 -10.67 5.77 -1.97
N LEU A 344 -10.82 4.71 -2.76
CA LEU A 344 -10.95 3.35 -2.24
C LEU A 344 -9.58 2.68 -2.13
N VAL A 345 -8.83 3.08 -1.13
CA VAL A 345 -7.52 2.53 -0.73
C VAL A 345 -7.58 2.11 0.74
N THR A 346 -6.60 1.37 1.27
CA THR A 346 -6.58 1.00 2.69
C THR A 346 -6.37 2.24 3.58
N PRO A 347 -7.18 2.47 4.66
CA PRO A 347 -8.30 1.67 5.13
C PRO A 347 -9.68 2.03 4.58
N SER A 348 -9.84 3.14 3.84
CA SER A 348 -11.14 3.64 3.38
C SER A 348 -11.95 2.61 2.56
N SER A 349 -11.27 1.79 1.73
CA SER A 349 -11.92 0.72 0.97
C SER A 349 -12.58 -0.33 1.87
N GLN A 350 -11.93 -0.68 2.97
CA GLN A 350 -12.49 -1.64 3.95
C GLN A 350 -13.68 -1.02 4.69
N ILE A 351 -13.57 0.24 5.10
CA ILE A 351 -14.63 0.97 5.81
C ILE A 351 -15.89 1.05 4.94
N VAL A 352 -15.74 1.54 3.70
CA VAL A 352 -16.83 1.66 2.74
C VAL A 352 -17.43 0.28 2.41
N GLY A 353 -16.58 -0.72 2.16
CA GLY A 353 -17.01 -2.07 1.82
C GLY A 353 -17.80 -2.75 2.92
N THR A 354 -17.28 -2.76 4.13
CA THR A 354 -17.96 -3.37 5.29
C THR A 354 -19.28 -2.67 5.59
N GLN A 355 -19.33 -1.34 5.50
CA GLN A 355 -20.58 -0.61 5.69
C GLN A 355 -21.59 -0.92 4.57
N ALA A 356 -21.18 -1.08 3.33
CA ALA A 356 -22.04 -1.48 2.23
C ALA A 356 -22.63 -2.89 2.45
N VAL A 357 -21.82 -3.84 2.90
CA VAL A 357 -22.26 -5.19 3.26
C VAL A 357 -23.36 -5.12 4.35
N PHE A 358 -23.12 -4.37 5.43
CA PHE A 358 -24.12 -4.24 6.49
C PHE A 358 -25.41 -3.55 6.02
N ASN A 359 -25.32 -2.52 5.18
CA ASN A 359 -26.52 -1.86 4.65
C ASN A 359 -27.40 -2.85 3.87
N VAL A 360 -26.79 -3.73 3.07
CA VAL A 360 -27.51 -4.73 2.27
C VAL A 360 -28.05 -5.88 3.15
N ILE A 361 -27.25 -6.43 4.03
CA ILE A 361 -27.66 -7.56 4.88
C ILE A 361 -28.78 -7.16 5.84
N MET A 362 -28.71 -5.96 6.42
CA MET A 362 -29.74 -5.46 7.35
C MET A 362 -31.02 -4.99 6.66
N GLY A 363 -31.03 -4.89 5.32
CA GLY A 363 -32.17 -4.41 4.52
C GLY A 363 -32.51 -2.93 4.74
N GLU A 364 -31.72 -2.22 5.54
CA GLU A 364 -31.88 -0.79 5.82
C GLU A 364 -30.49 -0.14 5.94
N ARG A 365 -30.30 0.96 5.21
CA ARG A 365 -29.04 1.69 5.20
C ARG A 365 -28.74 2.31 6.57
N TYR A 366 -27.52 2.08 7.05
CA TYR A 366 -27.02 2.60 8.35
C TYR A 366 -27.90 2.20 9.56
N LYS A 367 -28.57 1.03 9.50
CA LYS A 367 -29.19 0.41 10.67
C LYS A 367 -28.13 -0.12 11.63
N MET A 368 -27.08 -0.72 11.07
CA MET A 368 -25.86 -1.09 11.77
C MET A 368 -24.70 -0.26 11.21
N VAL A 369 -23.96 0.40 12.09
CA VAL A 369 -22.85 1.28 11.72
C VAL A 369 -21.59 0.82 12.40
N THR A 370 -20.53 0.57 11.62
CA THR A 370 -19.23 0.17 12.15
C THR A 370 -18.58 1.30 12.95
N LYS A 371 -17.69 0.94 13.88
CA LYS A 371 -16.89 1.92 14.62
C LYS A 371 -16.08 2.81 13.66
N GLU A 372 -15.47 2.20 12.68
CA GLU A 372 -14.62 2.87 11.68
C GLU A 372 -15.45 3.86 10.84
N THR A 373 -16.67 3.50 10.43
CA THR A 373 -17.59 4.43 9.74
C THR A 373 -17.93 5.63 10.62
N LYS A 374 -18.22 5.41 11.91
CA LYS A 374 -18.44 6.51 12.86
C LYS A 374 -17.22 7.39 13.02
N ASP A 375 -16.04 6.79 13.12
CA ASP A 375 -14.77 7.50 13.26
C ASP A 375 -14.45 8.36 12.02
N VAL A 376 -14.76 7.87 10.80
CA VAL A 376 -14.68 8.68 9.57
C VAL A 376 -15.63 9.88 9.65
N LEU A 377 -16.88 9.64 9.99
CA LEU A 377 -17.92 10.70 10.09
C LEU A 377 -17.63 11.72 11.21
N CYS A 378 -16.87 11.33 12.24
CA CYS A 378 -16.34 12.24 13.26
C CYS A 378 -15.06 12.97 12.81
N GLY A 379 -14.52 12.71 11.61
CA GLY A 379 -13.29 13.36 11.11
C GLY A 379 -11.99 12.80 11.68
N LYS A 380 -12.00 11.65 12.36
CA LYS A 380 -10.82 11.05 12.99
C LYS A 380 -9.78 10.47 12.02
N TYR A 381 -10.13 10.38 10.74
CA TYR A 381 -9.19 10.00 9.66
C TYR A 381 -8.67 11.23 8.88
N GLY A 382 -9.29 12.41 9.10
CA GLY A 382 -8.95 13.62 8.37
C GLY A 382 -10.11 14.18 7.57
N LYS A 383 -9.79 15.07 6.61
CA LYS A 383 -10.75 15.80 5.78
C LYS A 383 -10.95 15.08 4.44
N THR A 384 -12.20 14.84 4.07
CA THR A 384 -12.59 14.34 2.75
C THR A 384 -12.68 15.46 1.71
N VAL A 385 -12.60 15.11 0.43
CA VAL A 385 -12.69 16.06 -0.70
C VAL A 385 -14.05 16.76 -0.76
N LYS A 386 -15.13 16.04 -0.44
CA LYS A 386 -16.48 16.56 -0.30
C LYS A 386 -16.96 16.46 1.15
N PRO A 387 -17.90 17.30 1.58
CA PRO A 387 -18.53 17.15 2.89
C PRO A 387 -19.29 15.83 2.98
N PHE A 388 -19.38 15.28 4.19
CA PHE A 388 -20.23 14.13 4.48
C PHE A 388 -21.70 14.43 4.22
N ASN A 389 -22.50 13.40 3.87
CA ASN A 389 -23.94 13.51 3.83
C ASN A 389 -24.45 13.81 5.25
N LYS A 390 -25.05 14.99 5.45
CA LYS A 390 -25.46 15.48 6.77
C LYS A 390 -26.52 14.62 7.44
N GLU A 391 -27.45 14.04 6.67
CA GLU A 391 -28.49 13.15 7.20
C GLU A 391 -27.88 11.84 7.70
N VAL A 392 -26.96 11.26 6.91
CA VAL A 392 -26.22 10.06 7.29
C VAL A 392 -25.32 10.34 8.49
N GLN A 393 -24.60 11.46 8.50
CA GLN A 393 -23.75 11.85 9.62
C GLN A 393 -24.58 11.95 10.91
N LYS A 394 -25.70 12.65 10.88
CA LYS A 394 -26.60 12.77 12.04
C LYS A 394 -27.19 11.42 12.47
N LYS A 395 -27.60 10.57 11.50
CA LYS A 395 -28.12 9.23 11.81
C LYS A 395 -27.06 8.35 12.50
N CYS A 396 -25.80 8.41 12.07
CA CYS A 396 -24.75 7.51 12.53
C CYS A 396 -24.06 7.94 13.82
N ILE A 397 -23.84 9.25 14.02
CA ILE A 397 -23.06 9.78 15.15
C ILE A 397 -23.85 10.74 16.06
N GLY A 398 -25.10 11.10 15.69
CA GLY A 398 -25.93 12.01 16.49
C GLY A 398 -25.26 13.37 16.68
N ASP A 399 -25.12 13.77 17.94
CA ASP A 399 -24.50 15.04 18.35
C ASP A 399 -23.02 14.85 18.79
N ALA A 400 -22.36 13.78 18.35
CA ALA A 400 -20.94 13.56 18.65
C ALA A 400 -20.08 14.69 18.05
N GLU A 401 -19.01 15.04 18.77
CA GLU A 401 -18.06 16.06 18.32
C GLU A 401 -17.39 15.65 17.01
N VAL A 402 -17.33 16.57 16.05
CA VAL A 402 -16.66 16.38 14.76
C VAL A 402 -15.33 17.13 14.76
N ILE A 403 -14.28 16.40 14.51
CA ILE A 403 -12.91 16.92 14.43
C ILE A 403 -12.72 17.62 13.09
N THR A 404 -12.19 18.84 13.10
CA THR A 404 -11.85 19.62 11.90
C THR A 404 -10.35 19.90 11.76
N CYS A 405 -9.59 19.75 12.84
CA CYS A 405 -8.12 19.82 12.82
C CYS A 405 -7.50 18.53 12.26
N ARG A 406 -6.19 18.49 12.14
CA ARG A 406 -5.46 17.24 11.85
C ARG A 406 -5.66 16.26 13.01
N PRO A 407 -6.09 15.01 12.77
CA PRO A 407 -6.41 14.08 13.86
C PRO A 407 -5.24 13.85 14.84
N ALA A 408 -4.02 13.83 14.34
CA ALA A 408 -2.82 13.62 15.17
C ALA A 408 -2.55 14.76 16.16
N ASP A 409 -3.06 15.98 15.92
CA ASP A 409 -2.91 17.12 16.85
C ASP A 409 -3.60 16.87 18.19
N LEU A 410 -4.52 15.92 18.24
CA LEU A 410 -5.24 15.50 19.46
C LEU A 410 -4.55 14.35 20.19
N LEU A 411 -3.51 13.77 19.61
CA LEU A 411 -2.76 12.66 20.22
C LEU A 411 -1.60 13.20 21.05
N LYS A 412 -1.43 12.63 22.23
CA LYS A 412 -0.23 12.89 23.04
C LYS A 412 0.92 12.01 22.54
N PRO A 413 2.18 12.39 22.78
CA PRO A 413 3.31 11.51 22.50
C PRO A 413 3.11 10.13 23.11
N GLU A 414 3.31 9.07 22.32
CA GLU A 414 3.03 7.69 22.70
C GLU A 414 4.32 6.88 23.00
N LEU A 415 5.46 7.28 22.43
CA LEU A 415 6.66 6.45 22.36
C LEU A 415 7.19 6.03 23.74
N GLU A 416 7.29 6.97 24.69
CA GLU A 416 7.77 6.68 26.05
C GLU A 416 6.88 5.68 26.79
N THR A 417 5.57 5.77 26.60
CA THR A 417 4.61 4.84 27.21
C THR A 417 4.74 3.45 26.60
N LEU A 418 4.82 3.38 25.26
CA LEU A 418 4.99 2.13 24.52
C LEU A 418 6.30 1.43 24.88
N GLU A 419 7.40 2.17 25.06
CA GLU A 419 8.68 1.61 25.51
C GLU A 419 8.59 0.96 26.91
N LYS A 420 7.85 1.59 27.83
CA LYS A 420 7.63 1.03 29.18
C LYS A 420 6.76 -0.23 29.13
N GLU A 421 5.69 -0.21 28.34
CA GLU A 421 4.76 -1.35 28.23
C GLU A 421 5.42 -2.61 27.67
N MET A 422 6.30 -2.45 26.66
CA MET A 422 6.92 -3.57 25.99
C MET A 422 8.33 -3.92 26.48
N ALA A 423 8.84 -3.24 27.52
CA ALA A 423 10.22 -3.36 28.00
C ALA A 423 10.69 -4.79 28.24
N GLN A 424 9.80 -5.67 28.71
CA GLN A 424 10.08 -7.09 28.96
C GLN A 424 10.34 -7.93 27.69
N TYR A 425 9.91 -7.44 26.51
CA TYR A 425 10.06 -8.16 25.23
C TYR A 425 11.13 -7.55 24.32
N LYS A 426 11.74 -6.41 24.75
CA LYS A 426 12.64 -5.61 23.93
C LYS A 426 13.99 -6.28 23.72
N GLU A 427 14.30 -6.70 22.50
CA GLU A 427 15.63 -7.17 22.08
C GLU A 427 16.34 -6.15 21.20
N GLN A 428 15.58 -5.40 20.38
CA GLN A 428 16.07 -4.34 19.49
C GLN A 428 15.23 -3.07 19.66
N SER A 429 15.77 -1.94 19.22
CA SER A 429 15.10 -0.66 19.36
C SER A 429 13.80 -0.56 18.53
N GLU A 430 13.71 -1.33 17.45
CA GLU A 430 12.58 -1.39 16.55
C GLU A 430 11.37 -2.16 17.09
N ASP A 431 11.56 -2.99 18.10
CA ASP A 431 10.48 -3.79 18.69
C ASP A 431 9.33 -2.93 19.23
N VAL A 432 9.66 -1.74 19.76
CA VAL A 432 8.64 -0.79 20.23
C VAL A 432 7.70 -0.36 19.09
N LEU A 433 8.21 -0.24 17.87
CA LEU A 433 7.42 0.13 16.69
C LEU A 433 6.54 -1.04 16.21
N SER A 434 7.06 -2.26 16.26
CA SER A 434 6.27 -3.46 15.99
C SER A 434 5.10 -3.59 16.97
N TYR A 435 5.36 -3.35 18.26
CA TYR A 435 4.36 -3.34 19.31
C TYR A 435 3.35 -2.20 19.13
N ALA A 436 3.81 -0.98 18.82
CA ALA A 436 2.93 0.17 18.61
C ALA A 436 1.89 -0.07 17.50
N LEU A 437 2.33 -0.71 16.40
CA LEU A 437 1.47 -0.97 15.24
C LEU A 437 0.51 -2.15 15.47
N PHE A 438 1.00 -3.23 16.06
CA PHE A 438 0.28 -4.50 16.17
C PHE A 438 0.53 -5.16 17.55
N PRO A 439 0.03 -4.59 18.66
CA PRO A 439 0.43 -4.99 20.01
C PRO A 439 0.31 -6.50 20.28
N GLN A 440 -0.84 -7.09 19.96
CA GLN A 440 -1.06 -8.52 20.21
C GLN A 440 -0.17 -9.40 19.32
N VAL A 441 -0.13 -9.09 18.01
CA VAL A 441 0.64 -9.88 17.03
C VAL A 441 2.13 -9.80 17.30
N ALA A 442 2.64 -8.60 17.63
CA ALA A 442 4.04 -8.41 17.99
C ALA A 442 4.39 -9.16 19.28
N THR A 443 3.53 -9.10 20.31
CA THR A 443 3.74 -9.84 21.56
C THR A 443 3.80 -11.36 21.33
N ASP A 444 2.91 -11.89 20.48
CA ASP A 444 2.90 -13.31 20.15
C ASP A 444 4.16 -13.70 19.36
N PHE A 445 4.60 -12.84 18.45
CA PHE A 445 5.86 -13.04 17.72
C PHE A 445 7.08 -12.96 18.65
N PHE A 446 7.14 -12.03 19.63
CA PHE A 446 8.25 -11.91 20.57
C PHE A 446 8.37 -13.16 21.45
N LYS A 447 7.24 -13.70 21.91
CA LYS A 447 7.24 -14.99 22.65
C LYS A 447 7.73 -16.15 21.78
N TYR A 448 7.32 -16.18 20.49
CA TYR A 448 7.82 -17.17 19.54
C TYR A 448 9.33 -17.03 19.33
N ARG A 449 9.83 -15.81 19.12
CA ARG A 449 11.26 -15.51 18.95
C ARG A 449 12.07 -15.95 20.17
N ASP A 450 11.61 -15.62 21.35
CA ASP A 450 12.25 -16.03 22.61
C ASP A 450 12.28 -17.56 22.75
N ALA A 451 11.17 -18.25 22.46
CA ALA A 451 11.10 -19.70 22.48
C ALA A 451 12.08 -20.37 21.50
N GLN A 452 12.28 -19.79 20.31
CA GLN A 452 13.26 -20.30 19.34
C GLN A 452 14.71 -20.12 19.84
N GLN A 453 15.03 -19.01 20.49
CA GLN A 453 16.35 -18.72 20.99
C GLN A 453 16.69 -19.55 22.26
N THR A 454 15.75 -19.59 23.20
CA THR A 454 15.96 -20.27 24.49
C THR A 454 15.66 -21.76 24.44
N LYS A 455 15.00 -22.22 23.37
CA LYS A 455 14.44 -23.58 23.26
C LYS A 455 13.44 -23.93 24.39
N VAL A 456 12.81 -22.90 24.94
CA VAL A 456 11.75 -23.03 25.95
C VAL A 456 10.47 -22.40 25.42
N ASP A 457 9.39 -23.17 25.39
CA ASP A 457 8.06 -22.68 25.01
C ASP A 457 7.28 -22.27 26.26
N PRO A 458 7.18 -20.96 26.57
CA PRO A 458 6.49 -20.50 27.77
C PRO A 458 4.98 -20.79 27.76
N THR A 459 4.39 -21.09 26.61
CA THR A 459 2.96 -21.42 26.48
C THR A 459 2.67 -22.88 26.94
N LYS A 460 3.70 -23.72 26.92
CA LYS A 460 3.65 -25.13 27.36
C LYS A 460 4.22 -25.32 28.76
N ALA A 461 4.75 -24.26 29.36
CA ALA A 461 5.31 -24.33 30.73
C ALA A 461 4.18 -24.51 31.73
N ASP A 462 4.24 -25.57 32.53
CA ASP A 462 3.43 -25.65 33.74
C ASP A 462 4.01 -24.68 34.78
N THR A 463 3.22 -23.69 35.16
CA THR A 463 3.64 -22.68 36.17
C THR A 463 3.96 -23.29 37.55
N LYS A 464 3.62 -24.57 37.75
CA LYS A 464 3.93 -25.35 38.96
C LYS A 464 5.25 -26.11 38.88
N ASP A 465 5.74 -26.38 37.68
CA ASP A 465 7.01 -27.04 37.44
C ASP A 465 8.10 -26.02 37.11
N LYS A 466 9.27 -26.14 37.70
CA LYS A 466 10.42 -25.26 37.46
C LYS A 466 11.32 -25.73 36.30
N ALA A 467 10.97 -26.81 35.63
CA ALA A 467 11.70 -27.30 34.47
C ALA A 467 10.81 -27.19 33.20
N TYR A 468 11.31 -26.50 32.20
CA TYR A 468 10.60 -26.23 30.93
C TYR A 468 11.36 -26.86 29.77
N PRO A 469 11.24 -28.18 29.54
CA PRO A 469 11.82 -28.80 28.38
C PRO A 469 11.04 -28.37 27.13
N VAL A 470 11.74 -28.12 26.05
CA VAL A 470 11.22 -27.82 24.73
C VAL A 470 11.00 -29.11 23.96
#